data_695c5f8a251e4c5cc9a2d9b1cdc005d3
#
_entry.id   695c5f8a251e4c5cc9a2d9b1cdc005d3
#
_cell.length_a   1.000
_cell.length_b   1.000
_cell.length_c   1.000
_cell.angle_alpha   90.00
_cell.angle_beta   90.00
_cell.angle_gamma   90.00
#
_symmetry.space_group_name_H-M   'P 1'
#
loop_
_entity.id
_entity.type
_entity.pdbx_description
1 polymer ?
#
loop_
_entity_poly.entity_id
_entity_poly.type
_entity_poly.pdbx_seq_one_letter_code
_entity_poly.pdbx_strand_id
1 'polypeptide(L)'
;MIRVQAAFGRMKKSSLHAEFHSAGCFFKPAPHRNTLLETAMNTIVPLLRHADISFAPADRSIAVRNPATGETIAHVRTTDTAQLQARIAKAQTAQKQWAAKTALERADILWQWYRLMKEHKEGLARLMTMEQGKSLAESRGEIDYAAAFVRWFAEEARRIDGDVLTSVKANQKLLVIKQPIGVAAAITPWNFPAAMITRKAAPALAVGCAMLVKPASLTPLSAYAQAVLAYEAGVPEDLFQIVCGSAADITQTFAQSPIIRKISFTGSTETGVKIFTKSATGIKKLSLELGGNAPFIVFDDADLDKAVEGALASKFRNSGQTCVCTNRVYAQAGIYEVFTNKLAERAAQLKLGNGLEDGVQQGPLINEKAVAKVEAHIADALTKGAGCLTGGKRSALGGTFFEPTVLRDVTAHMAVAREETFGPLCPVFRFEQEDEVIAAANDTEFGLAAYVFTRDAARQWRVGEALEYGMVGVNTGLISNEVAPFGGVKRSGLGREGSKYGADEYLELKYLCLDLG
;
A
#
# COMPACT_ATOMS: atom_id res chain seq x y z
N MET A 1 -28.02 -2.52 20.69
CA MET A 1 -27.49 -1.68 21.81
C MET A 1 -27.35 -2.43 23.15
N ILE A 2 -28.29 -3.26 23.57
CA ILE A 2 -28.29 -3.87 24.93
C ILE A 2 -27.24 -5.00 25.14
N ARG A 3 -26.83 -5.73 24.10
CA ARG A 3 -25.83 -6.82 24.24
C ARG A 3 -24.35 -6.38 24.26
N VAL A 4 -24.02 -5.20 23.77
CA VAL A 4 -22.65 -4.67 23.80
C VAL A 4 -22.32 -4.09 25.19
N GLN A 5 -23.29 -3.49 25.88
CA GLN A 5 -23.11 -3.00 27.25
C GLN A 5 -22.93 -4.13 28.30
N ALA A 6 -23.51 -5.30 28.06
CA ALA A 6 -23.40 -6.44 28.98
C ALA A 6 -22.00 -7.10 28.97
N ALA A 7 -21.25 -7.02 27.87
CA ALA A 7 -19.87 -7.54 27.81
C ALA A 7 -18.88 -6.66 28.56
N PHE A 8 -19.12 -5.35 28.63
CA PHE A 8 -18.27 -4.41 29.37
C PHE A 8 -18.56 -4.38 30.89
N GLY A 9 -19.76 -4.77 31.32
CA GLY A 9 -20.17 -4.75 32.74
C GLY A 9 -19.58 -5.88 33.61
N ARG A 10 -19.01 -6.92 33.02
CA ARG A 10 -18.45 -8.07 33.77
C ARG A 10 -16.97 -7.96 34.14
N MET A 11 -16.24 -6.96 33.67
CA MET A 11 -14.82 -6.77 34.00
C MET A 11 -14.57 -5.88 35.22
N LYS A 12 -15.60 -5.39 35.93
CA LYS A 12 -15.44 -4.48 37.09
C LYS A 12 -15.71 -5.09 38.45
N LYS A 13 -15.77 -6.42 38.61
CA LYS A 13 -15.93 -7.03 39.94
C LYS A 13 -15.08 -8.29 40.07
N SER A 14 -13.82 -8.14 40.45
CA SER A 14 -13.15 -9.09 41.34
C SER A 14 -11.90 -8.47 41.94
N SER A 15 -12.00 -8.31 43.29
CA SER A 15 -10.95 -8.42 44.29
C SER A 15 -9.79 -7.42 44.24
N LEU A 16 -9.40 -6.77 45.34
CA LEU A 16 -8.97 -7.32 46.61
C LEU A 16 -8.87 -6.21 47.64
N HIS A 17 -9.44 -6.44 48.80
CA HIS A 17 -9.01 -5.81 50.05
C HIS A 17 -7.75 -6.51 50.54
N ALA A 18 -6.69 -5.76 50.72
CA ALA A 18 -5.64 -6.07 51.69
C ALA A 18 -4.93 -4.77 52.06
N GLU A 19 -5.10 -4.40 53.30
CA GLU A 19 -4.36 -3.33 53.99
C GLU A 19 -2.87 -3.64 54.03
N PHE A 20 -2.02 -2.64 53.74
CA PHE A 20 -0.75 -2.50 54.42
C PHE A 20 -0.33 -1.02 54.44
N HIS A 21 -0.05 -0.56 55.66
CA HIS A 21 0.44 0.77 56.00
C HIS A 21 1.91 0.95 55.63
N SER A 22 2.20 2.18 55.25
CA SER A 22 3.39 3.00 55.49
C SER A 22 4.44 3.14 54.37
N ALA A 23 4.83 4.40 54.27
CA ALA A 23 6.03 5.00 53.71
C ALA A 23 5.92 5.53 52.26
N GLY A 24 5.87 6.86 52.19
CA GLY A 24 5.70 7.66 50.97
C GLY A 24 6.84 7.57 49.98
N CYS A 25 6.42 7.47 48.77
CA CYS A 25 7.08 8.09 47.63
C CYS A 25 5.98 8.33 46.57
N PHE A 26 5.69 9.59 46.34
CA PHE A 26 4.72 10.01 45.32
C PHE A 26 5.24 9.69 43.93
N PHE A 27 4.87 8.54 43.37
CA PHE A 27 4.80 8.34 41.96
C PHE A 27 3.32 8.37 41.57
N LYS A 28 2.85 9.48 40.98
CA LYS A 28 1.57 9.51 40.31
C LYS A 28 1.67 8.58 39.08
N PRO A 29 0.80 7.55 38.94
CA PRO A 29 0.72 6.80 37.68
C PRO A 29 0.14 7.74 36.62
N ALA A 30 0.76 7.78 35.46
CA ALA A 30 0.33 8.57 34.31
C ALA A 30 -1.07 8.13 33.87
N PRO A 31 -2.07 9.02 33.77
CA PRO A 31 -3.46 8.66 33.47
C PRO A 31 -3.76 8.46 31.96
N HIS A 32 -2.74 8.28 31.09
CA HIS A 32 -2.93 8.44 29.66
C HIS A 32 -3.11 7.17 28.80
N ARG A 33 -2.85 5.96 29.32
CA ARG A 33 -2.97 4.74 28.48
C ARG A 33 -4.41 4.28 28.19
N ASN A 34 -5.32 4.38 29.14
CA ASN A 34 -6.70 3.89 28.95
C ASN A 34 -7.59 4.85 28.15
N THR A 35 -7.40 6.16 28.27
CA THR A 35 -8.25 7.16 27.60
C THR A 35 -8.02 7.23 26.08
N LEU A 36 -6.79 7.06 25.61
CA LEU A 36 -6.47 7.07 24.18
C LEU A 36 -7.05 5.84 23.47
N LEU A 37 -6.99 4.68 24.11
CA LEU A 37 -7.54 3.43 23.56
C LEU A 37 -9.08 3.45 23.55
N GLU A 38 -9.71 3.92 24.62
CA GLU A 38 -11.18 4.07 24.69
C GLU A 38 -11.70 5.08 23.67
N THR A 39 -11.03 6.21 23.51
CA THR A 39 -11.40 7.22 22.50
C THR A 39 -11.20 6.69 21.07
N ALA A 40 -10.12 5.95 20.83
CA ALA A 40 -9.88 5.32 19.54
C ALA A 40 -10.97 4.28 19.22
N MET A 41 -11.33 3.42 20.18
CA MET A 41 -12.34 2.39 19.99
C MET A 41 -13.73 2.97 19.69
N ASN A 42 -14.11 4.08 20.32
CA ASN A 42 -15.41 4.73 20.04
C ASN A 42 -15.57 5.21 18.61
N THR A 43 -14.48 5.59 17.94
CA THR A 43 -14.49 6.00 16.52
C THR A 43 -14.32 4.84 15.55
N ILE A 44 -13.71 3.73 15.99
CA ILE A 44 -13.38 2.56 15.17
C ILE A 44 -14.53 1.54 15.12
N VAL A 45 -15.21 1.28 16.25
CA VAL A 45 -16.26 0.26 16.33
C VAL A 45 -17.37 0.45 15.29
N PRO A 46 -17.87 1.67 15.00
CA PRO A 46 -18.84 1.88 13.93
C PRO A 46 -18.34 1.45 12.53
N LEU A 47 -17.05 1.62 12.27
CA LEU A 47 -16.39 1.28 11.00
C LEU A 47 -16.19 -0.24 10.81
N LEU A 48 -16.28 -1.01 11.89
CA LEU A 48 -16.09 -2.47 11.87
C LEU A 48 -17.42 -3.24 12.01
N ARG A 49 -18.55 -2.62 11.68
CA ARG A 49 -19.88 -3.27 11.67
C ARG A 49 -20.04 -4.16 10.43
N HIS A 50 -19.31 -5.26 10.41
CA HIS A 50 -19.38 -6.26 9.35
C HIS A 50 -19.55 -7.66 9.95
N ALA A 51 -20.29 -8.53 9.26
CA ALA A 51 -20.62 -9.87 9.75
C ALA A 51 -19.37 -10.77 9.97
N ASP A 52 -18.29 -10.49 9.26
CA ASP A 52 -17.02 -11.23 9.38
C ASP A 52 -16.12 -10.73 10.52
N ILE A 53 -16.49 -9.64 11.22
CA ILE A 53 -15.68 -9.04 12.30
C ILE A 53 -16.23 -9.42 13.67
N SER A 54 -15.35 -9.85 14.57
CA SER A 54 -15.67 -10.12 15.98
C SER A 54 -14.58 -9.55 16.89
N PHE A 55 -15.00 -8.98 18.04
CA PHE A 55 -14.07 -8.54 19.09
C PHE A 55 -13.76 -9.66 20.11
N ALA A 56 -14.39 -10.81 19.98
CA ALA A 56 -14.08 -12.01 20.74
C ALA A 56 -13.53 -13.10 19.82
N PRO A 57 -12.73 -14.04 20.35
CA PRO A 57 -12.29 -15.20 19.59
C PRO A 57 -13.47 -15.94 18.95
N ALA A 58 -13.34 -16.31 17.69
CA ALA A 58 -14.36 -17.02 16.94
C ALA A 58 -13.73 -18.18 16.16
N ASP A 59 -14.50 -19.25 15.95
CA ASP A 59 -14.06 -20.40 15.15
C ASP A 59 -13.75 -19.94 13.72
N ARG A 60 -12.71 -20.52 13.13
CA ARG A 60 -12.22 -20.21 11.79
C ARG A 60 -12.02 -18.70 11.59
N SER A 61 -11.30 -18.07 12.51
CA SER A 61 -10.94 -16.66 12.43
C SER A 61 -9.44 -16.41 12.51
N ILE A 62 -9.02 -15.25 12.02
CA ILE A 62 -7.66 -14.72 12.11
C ILE A 62 -7.67 -13.61 13.15
N ALA A 63 -6.79 -13.71 14.17
CA ALA A 63 -6.55 -12.62 15.11
C ALA A 63 -5.69 -11.54 14.46
N VAL A 64 -6.20 -10.31 14.40
CA VAL A 64 -5.48 -9.13 13.93
C VAL A 64 -4.81 -8.47 15.12
N ARG A 65 -3.50 -8.27 15.06
CA ARG A 65 -2.69 -7.77 16.16
C ARG A 65 -2.08 -6.42 15.85
N ASN A 66 -1.96 -5.61 16.88
CA ASN A 66 -1.21 -4.36 16.83
C ASN A 66 0.30 -4.68 16.88
N PRO A 67 1.10 -4.36 15.85
CA PRO A 67 2.53 -4.66 15.84
C PRO A 67 3.34 -3.86 16.87
N ALA A 68 2.81 -2.74 17.37
CA ALA A 68 3.47 -1.93 18.41
C ALA A 68 3.30 -2.49 19.82
N THR A 69 2.18 -3.20 20.11
CA THR A 69 1.85 -3.67 21.46
C THR A 69 1.70 -5.19 21.56
N GLY A 70 1.51 -5.88 20.43
CA GLY A 70 1.20 -7.31 20.36
C GLY A 70 -0.25 -7.66 20.70
N GLU A 71 -1.07 -6.70 21.12
CA GLU A 71 -2.47 -6.90 21.54
C GLU A 71 -3.36 -7.24 20.34
N THR A 72 -4.35 -8.10 20.55
CA THR A 72 -5.36 -8.41 19.54
C THR A 72 -6.39 -7.28 19.47
N ILE A 73 -6.58 -6.75 18.27
CA ILE A 73 -7.55 -5.67 17.98
C ILE A 73 -8.95 -6.27 17.74
N ALA A 74 -9.01 -7.28 16.86
CA ALA A 74 -10.24 -7.96 16.47
C ALA A 74 -9.91 -9.32 15.85
N HIS A 75 -10.95 -10.11 15.59
CA HIS A 75 -10.90 -11.37 14.87
C HIS A 75 -11.67 -11.26 13.56
N VAL A 76 -11.11 -11.80 12.48
CA VAL A 76 -11.73 -11.80 11.14
C VAL A 76 -12.03 -13.23 10.73
N ARG A 77 -13.30 -13.52 10.43
CA ARG A 77 -13.74 -14.84 9.96
C ARG A 77 -13.09 -15.20 8.63
N THR A 78 -12.67 -16.45 8.48
CA THR A 78 -12.10 -16.93 7.22
C THR A 78 -13.18 -17.51 6.31
N THR A 79 -13.00 -17.28 5.01
CA THR A 79 -13.85 -17.79 3.93
C THR A 79 -13.20 -19.06 3.37
N ASP A 80 -13.93 -20.17 3.37
CA ASP A 80 -13.49 -21.41 2.71
C ASP A 80 -13.76 -21.36 1.18
N THR A 81 -13.28 -22.38 0.46
CA THR A 81 -13.39 -22.44 -1.01
C THR A 81 -14.84 -22.47 -1.50
N ALA A 82 -15.73 -23.22 -0.83
CA ALA A 82 -17.14 -23.30 -1.23
C ALA A 82 -17.87 -21.97 -1.04
N GLN A 83 -17.62 -21.31 0.11
CA GLN A 83 -18.14 -19.97 0.39
C GLN A 83 -17.61 -18.95 -0.63
N LEU A 84 -16.32 -19.04 -0.99
CA LEU A 84 -15.73 -18.13 -1.97
C LEU A 84 -16.36 -18.31 -3.36
N GLN A 85 -16.58 -19.55 -3.80
CA GLN A 85 -17.27 -19.83 -5.07
C GLN A 85 -18.68 -19.24 -5.09
N ALA A 86 -19.44 -19.38 -3.99
CA ALA A 86 -20.77 -18.76 -3.86
C ALA A 86 -20.70 -17.24 -3.91
N ARG A 87 -19.72 -16.61 -3.24
CA ARG A 87 -19.49 -15.16 -3.29
C ARG A 87 -19.14 -14.68 -4.70
N ILE A 88 -18.34 -15.42 -5.46
CA ILE A 88 -18.01 -15.11 -6.86
C ILE A 88 -19.27 -15.17 -7.75
N ALA A 89 -20.13 -16.16 -7.57
CA ALA A 89 -21.38 -16.25 -8.33
C ALA A 89 -22.33 -15.07 -8.04
N LYS A 90 -22.46 -14.67 -6.78
CA LYS A 90 -23.22 -13.47 -6.39
C LYS A 90 -22.64 -12.20 -7.00
N ALA A 91 -21.30 -12.05 -7.00
CA ALA A 91 -20.63 -10.92 -7.63
C ALA A 91 -20.96 -10.81 -9.13
N GLN A 92 -21.07 -11.93 -9.84
CA GLN A 92 -21.44 -11.92 -11.26
C GLN A 92 -22.86 -11.37 -11.48
N THR A 93 -23.80 -11.73 -10.61
CA THR A 93 -25.17 -11.23 -10.68
C THR A 93 -25.22 -9.73 -10.39
N ALA A 94 -24.59 -9.30 -9.30
CA ALA A 94 -24.52 -7.89 -8.90
C ALA A 94 -23.79 -7.04 -9.97
N GLN A 95 -22.75 -7.57 -10.61
CA GLN A 95 -22.02 -6.89 -11.67
C GLN A 95 -22.90 -6.54 -12.86
N LYS A 96 -23.77 -7.44 -13.31
CA LYS A 96 -24.68 -7.17 -14.43
C LYS A 96 -25.64 -6.02 -14.12
N GLN A 97 -26.17 -5.99 -12.90
CA GLN A 97 -27.05 -4.91 -12.45
C GLN A 97 -26.31 -3.57 -12.32
N TRP A 98 -25.07 -3.62 -11.82
CA TRP A 98 -24.23 -2.44 -11.67
C TRP A 98 -23.77 -1.87 -13.02
N ALA A 99 -23.39 -2.71 -13.97
CA ALA A 99 -23.00 -2.32 -15.31
C ALA A 99 -24.16 -1.69 -16.12
N ALA A 100 -25.42 -2.03 -15.79
CA ALA A 100 -26.60 -1.43 -16.40
C ALA A 100 -26.90 0.00 -15.89
N LYS A 101 -26.31 0.42 -14.76
CA LYS A 101 -26.40 1.82 -14.30
C LYS A 101 -25.63 2.73 -15.25
N THR A 102 -26.09 3.96 -15.39
CA THR A 102 -25.37 5.01 -16.11
C THR A 102 -24.04 5.32 -15.43
N ALA A 103 -23.09 5.89 -16.18
CA ALA A 103 -21.82 6.36 -15.62
C ALA A 103 -22.03 7.41 -14.51
N LEU A 104 -23.06 8.26 -14.64
CA LEU A 104 -23.40 9.28 -13.64
C LEU A 104 -23.84 8.64 -12.33
N GLU A 105 -24.78 7.66 -12.37
CA GLU A 105 -25.22 6.98 -11.15
C GLU A 105 -24.07 6.29 -10.40
N ARG A 106 -23.15 5.64 -11.14
CA ARG A 106 -21.95 5.05 -10.52
C ARG A 106 -21.03 6.11 -9.93
N ALA A 107 -20.81 7.21 -10.66
CA ALA A 107 -19.99 8.35 -10.20
C ALA A 107 -20.55 8.95 -8.90
N ASP A 108 -21.85 9.18 -8.80
CA ASP A 108 -22.50 9.77 -7.63
C ASP A 108 -22.34 8.88 -6.38
N ILE A 109 -22.45 7.56 -6.53
CA ILE A 109 -22.20 6.60 -5.45
C ILE A 109 -20.73 6.63 -5.01
N LEU A 110 -19.77 6.66 -5.96
CA LEU A 110 -18.36 6.79 -5.63
C LEU A 110 -18.03 8.13 -4.95
N TRP A 111 -18.65 9.24 -5.38
CA TRP A 111 -18.55 10.53 -4.71
C TRP A 111 -19.03 10.48 -3.27
N GLN A 112 -20.13 9.77 -3.00
CA GLN A 112 -20.62 9.57 -1.64
C GLN A 112 -19.63 8.74 -0.81
N TRP A 113 -19.05 7.66 -1.38
CA TRP A 113 -18.00 6.88 -0.72
C TRP A 113 -16.79 7.75 -0.36
N TYR A 114 -16.32 8.59 -1.28
CA TYR A 114 -15.25 9.56 -1.01
C TYR A 114 -15.60 10.47 0.18
N ARG A 115 -16.81 11.02 0.24
CA ARG A 115 -17.25 11.91 1.34
C ARG A 115 -17.22 11.19 2.67
N LEU A 116 -17.76 9.98 2.73
CA LEU A 116 -17.76 9.15 3.94
C LEU A 116 -16.33 8.82 4.40
N MET A 117 -15.42 8.48 3.49
CA MET A 117 -14.01 8.29 3.84
C MET A 117 -13.38 9.55 4.44
N LYS A 118 -13.71 10.74 3.92
CA LYS A 118 -13.20 12.03 4.46
C LYS A 118 -13.81 12.34 5.83
N GLU A 119 -15.08 12.08 6.01
CA GLU A 119 -15.80 12.28 7.27
C GLU A 119 -15.25 11.38 8.38
N HIS A 120 -14.99 10.10 8.07
CA HIS A 120 -14.46 9.11 9.00
C HIS A 120 -12.93 9.01 9.01
N LYS A 121 -12.21 9.99 8.41
CA LYS A 121 -10.75 9.98 8.25
C LYS A 121 -10.00 9.63 9.54
N GLU A 122 -10.36 10.25 10.66
CA GLU A 122 -9.63 10.05 11.93
C GLU A 122 -9.80 8.62 12.46
N GLY A 123 -11.01 8.06 12.39
CA GLY A 123 -11.28 6.67 12.78
C GLY A 123 -10.55 5.67 11.89
N LEU A 124 -10.57 5.87 10.58
CA LEU A 124 -9.85 5.05 9.61
C LEU A 124 -8.32 5.11 9.84
N ALA A 125 -7.78 6.31 10.10
CA ALA A 125 -6.35 6.50 10.35
C ALA A 125 -5.90 5.82 11.65
N ARG A 126 -6.66 5.94 12.74
CA ARG A 126 -6.37 5.26 14.00
C ARG A 126 -6.42 3.75 13.87
N LEU A 127 -7.45 3.22 13.19
CA LEU A 127 -7.56 1.79 12.89
C LEU A 127 -6.33 1.30 12.12
N MET A 128 -5.93 2.01 11.08
CA MET A 128 -4.76 1.69 10.28
C MET A 128 -3.47 1.70 11.11
N THR A 129 -3.26 2.73 11.92
CA THR A 129 -2.10 2.80 12.83
C THR A 129 -2.07 1.59 13.78
N MET A 130 -3.22 1.19 14.31
CA MET A 130 -3.31 0.03 15.21
C MET A 130 -2.97 -1.29 14.50
N GLU A 131 -3.47 -1.53 13.28
CA GLU A 131 -3.26 -2.83 12.63
C GLU A 131 -1.94 -2.92 11.83
N GLN A 132 -1.39 -1.78 11.35
CA GLN A 132 -0.21 -1.76 10.49
C GLN A 132 1.03 -1.23 11.22
N GLY A 133 0.87 -0.33 12.17
CA GLY A 133 1.96 0.20 13.01
C GLY A 133 2.53 1.54 12.59
N LYS A 134 2.28 2.06 11.37
CA LYS A 134 2.78 3.39 10.95
C LYS A 134 2.25 4.50 11.83
N SER A 135 2.93 5.66 11.79
CA SER A 135 2.51 6.84 12.56
C SER A 135 1.11 7.31 12.15
N LEU A 136 0.39 7.90 13.09
CA LEU A 136 -0.95 8.44 12.83
C LEU A 136 -0.94 9.54 11.77
N ALA A 137 0.15 10.31 11.68
CA ALA A 137 0.35 11.30 10.62
C ALA A 137 0.40 10.64 9.23
N GLU A 138 1.16 9.56 9.09
CA GLU A 138 1.23 8.79 7.84
C GLU A 138 -0.10 8.10 7.52
N SER A 139 -0.78 7.56 8.52
CA SER A 139 -2.11 6.95 8.35
C SER A 139 -3.15 7.96 7.86
N ARG A 140 -3.16 9.18 8.42
CA ARG A 140 -4.02 10.28 7.94
C ARG A 140 -3.71 10.65 6.47
N GLY A 141 -2.43 10.69 6.12
CA GLY A 141 -1.98 10.91 4.75
C GLY A 141 -2.41 9.79 3.81
N GLU A 142 -2.35 8.54 4.25
CA GLU A 142 -2.80 7.40 3.45
C GLU A 142 -4.31 7.39 3.24
N ILE A 143 -5.12 7.76 4.24
CA ILE A 143 -6.57 7.87 4.07
C ILE A 143 -6.91 8.96 3.06
N ASP A 144 -6.23 10.11 3.10
CA ASP A 144 -6.40 11.16 2.08
C ASP A 144 -6.05 10.64 0.67
N TYR A 145 -4.95 9.94 0.55
CA TYR A 145 -4.49 9.32 -0.70
C TYR A 145 -5.46 8.25 -1.21
N ALA A 146 -5.96 7.38 -0.33
CA ALA A 146 -6.96 6.37 -0.67
C ALA A 146 -8.28 7.01 -1.15
N ALA A 147 -8.74 8.04 -0.45
CA ALA A 147 -9.94 8.77 -0.82
C ALA A 147 -9.77 9.53 -2.16
N ALA A 148 -8.57 10.04 -2.44
CA ALA A 148 -8.28 10.73 -3.70
C ALA A 148 -8.47 9.82 -4.91
N PHE A 149 -8.13 8.52 -4.83
CA PHE A 149 -8.43 7.54 -5.90
C PHE A 149 -9.93 7.36 -6.10
N VAL A 150 -10.72 7.28 -5.03
CA VAL A 150 -12.18 7.15 -5.15
C VAL A 150 -12.76 8.36 -5.87
N ARG A 151 -12.34 9.57 -5.49
CA ARG A 151 -12.74 10.82 -6.16
C ARG A 151 -12.31 10.83 -7.62
N TRP A 152 -11.03 10.54 -7.90
CA TRP A 152 -10.49 10.54 -9.26
C TRP A 152 -11.32 9.64 -10.19
N PHE A 153 -11.59 8.42 -9.78
CA PHE A 153 -12.35 7.48 -10.60
C PHE A 153 -13.86 7.76 -10.64
N ALA A 154 -14.43 8.43 -9.63
CA ALA A 154 -15.79 8.97 -9.72
C ALA A 154 -15.89 10.03 -10.84
N GLU A 155 -14.88 10.90 -10.96
CA GLU A 155 -14.79 11.90 -12.02
C GLU A 155 -14.50 11.26 -13.38
N GLU A 156 -13.61 10.27 -13.43
CA GLU A 156 -13.18 9.57 -14.64
C GLU A 156 -14.24 8.65 -15.22
N ALA A 157 -15.17 8.12 -14.40
CA ALA A 157 -16.26 7.25 -14.85
C ALA A 157 -17.04 7.83 -16.05
N ARG A 158 -17.15 9.16 -16.13
CA ARG A 158 -17.88 9.89 -17.18
C ARG A 158 -17.04 10.25 -18.40
N ARG A 159 -15.76 9.84 -18.44
CA ARG A 159 -14.81 10.11 -19.55
C ARG A 159 -14.34 8.85 -20.26
N ILE A 160 -15.07 7.75 -20.07
CA ILE A 160 -14.75 6.45 -20.68
C ILE A 160 -15.45 6.39 -22.04
N ASP A 161 -14.86 7.09 -22.99
CA ASP A 161 -15.38 7.19 -24.35
C ASP A 161 -14.82 6.07 -25.23
N GLY A 162 -15.53 5.79 -26.33
CA GLY A 162 -15.07 4.94 -27.43
C GLY A 162 -14.65 5.78 -28.64
N ASP A 163 -14.41 5.12 -29.77
CA ASP A 163 -13.94 5.74 -31.00
C ASP A 163 -14.90 5.51 -32.16
N VAL A 164 -15.00 6.49 -33.04
CA VAL A 164 -15.59 6.36 -34.37
C VAL A 164 -14.45 6.37 -35.37
N LEU A 165 -14.23 5.23 -36.07
CA LEU A 165 -13.12 5.06 -36.98
C LEU A 165 -13.55 5.35 -38.41
N THR A 166 -12.61 5.84 -39.26
CA THR A 166 -12.83 5.98 -40.69
C THR A 166 -12.91 4.61 -41.34
N SER A 167 -14.03 4.34 -42.04
CA SER A 167 -14.22 3.07 -42.76
C SER A 167 -13.45 3.05 -44.08
N VAL A 168 -13.01 1.86 -44.45
CA VAL A 168 -12.41 1.58 -45.78
C VAL A 168 -13.49 1.32 -46.86
N LYS A 169 -14.78 1.26 -46.47
CA LYS A 169 -15.91 1.10 -47.37
C LYS A 169 -16.93 2.21 -47.17
N ALA A 170 -17.54 2.71 -48.23
CA ALA A 170 -18.43 3.87 -48.19
C ALA A 170 -19.72 3.64 -47.40
N ASN A 171 -20.24 2.41 -47.40
CA ASN A 171 -21.49 2.02 -46.75
C ASN A 171 -21.32 1.46 -45.31
N GLN A 172 -20.15 1.63 -44.70
CA GLN A 172 -19.90 1.08 -43.36
C GLN A 172 -19.58 2.17 -42.33
N LYS A 173 -20.01 1.94 -41.11
CA LYS A 173 -19.60 2.69 -39.91
C LYS A 173 -18.86 1.77 -38.97
N LEU A 174 -17.71 2.23 -38.46
CA LEU A 174 -16.84 1.48 -37.58
C LEU A 174 -16.81 2.17 -36.23
N LEU A 175 -17.24 1.47 -35.17
CA LEU A 175 -17.29 1.98 -33.82
C LEU A 175 -16.46 1.07 -32.92
N VAL A 176 -15.73 1.66 -31.98
CA VAL A 176 -15.10 0.95 -30.88
C VAL A 176 -15.78 1.40 -29.59
N ILE A 177 -16.32 0.48 -28.83
CA ILE A 177 -16.89 0.77 -27.51
C ILE A 177 -16.05 0.11 -26.42
N LYS A 178 -15.97 0.75 -25.26
CA LYS A 178 -15.35 0.21 -24.06
C LYS A 178 -16.41 -0.44 -23.16
N GLN A 179 -16.19 -1.68 -22.74
CA GLN A 179 -17.11 -2.42 -21.88
C GLN A 179 -16.36 -2.91 -20.62
N PRO A 180 -17.05 -3.01 -19.44
CA PRO A 180 -16.43 -3.59 -18.27
C PRO A 180 -16.02 -5.04 -18.51
N ILE A 181 -14.84 -5.43 -18.03
CA ILE A 181 -14.34 -6.81 -18.15
C ILE A 181 -15.21 -7.83 -17.38
N GLY A 182 -16.00 -7.36 -16.39
CA GLY A 182 -16.90 -8.19 -15.60
C GLY A 182 -16.50 -8.28 -14.13
N VAL A 183 -16.26 -9.49 -13.62
CA VAL A 183 -15.84 -9.70 -12.24
C VAL A 183 -14.32 -9.68 -12.15
N ALA A 184 -13.77 -8.80 -11.32
CA ALA A 184 -12.35 -8.68 -11.01
C ALA A 184 -12.06 -9.14 -9.57
N ALA A 185 -10.85 -9.62 -9.35
CA ALA A 185 -10.33 -9.92 -8.03
C ALA A 185 -9.06 -9.10 -7.75
N ALA A 186 -8.88 -8.70 -6.50
CA ALA A 186 -7.67 -8.02 -6.04
C ALA A 186 -7.05 -8.78 -4.86
N ILE A 187 -5.71 -8.83 -4.82
CA ILE A 187 -4.93 -9.34 -3.70
C ILE A 187 -3.97 -8.23 -3.29
N THR A 188 -4.11 -7.72 -2.06
CA THR A 188 -3.41 -6.51 -1.62
C THR A 188 -2.46 -6.77 -0.47
N PRO A 189 -1.35 -6.01 -0.38
CA PRO A 189 -0.37 -6.11 0.70
C PRO A 189 -0.83 -5.40 1.97
N TRP A 190 -0.01 -5.52 3.01
CA TRP A 190 -0.26 -4.99 4.34
C TRP A 190 0.26 -3.56 4.57
N ASN A 191 1.16 -3.06 3.72
CA ASN A 191 1.91 -1.84 3.99
C ASN A 191 1.13 -0.53 3.73
N PHE A 192 0.17 -0.55 2.80
CA PHE A 192 -0.79 0.54 2.54
C PHE A 192 -2.20 -0.04 2.44
N PRO A 193 -2.78 -0.48 3.57
CA PRO A 193 -4.00 -1.30 3.58
C PRO A 193 -5.26 -0.57 3.12
N ALA A 194 -5.24 0.76 3.02
CA ALA A 194 -6.34 1.53 2.45
C ALA A 194 -6.11 1.85 0.98
N ALA A 195 -4.99 2.46 0.64
CA ALA A 195 -4.72 2.94 -0.72
C ALA A 195 -4.63 1.81 -1.75
N MET A 196 -4.06 0.65 -1.38
CA MET A 196 -3.95 -0.50 -2.30
C MET A 196 -5.30 -1.11 -2.65
N ILE A 197 -6.32 -0.87 -1.85
CA ILE A 197 -7.70 -1.30 -2.11
C ILE A 197 -8.40 -0.32 -3.03
N THR A 198 -8.42 0.97 -2.68
CA THR A 198 -9.14 1.98 -3.47
C THR A 198 -8.56 2.15 -4.87
N ARG A 199 -7.25 2.02 -5.05
CA ARG A 199 -6.56 2.05 -6.35
C ARG A 199 -7.05 0.96 -7.31
N LYS A 200 -7.58 -0.15 -6.80
CA LYS A 200 -8.10 -1.29 -7.55
C LYS A 200 -9.63 -1.30 -7.60
N ALA A 201 -10.27 -1.07 -6.46
CA ALA A 201 -11.73 -1.12 -6.35
C ALA A 201 -12.41 0.09 -7.04
N ALA A 202 -11.89 1.31 -6.84
CA ALA A 202 -12.52 2.49 -7.40
C ALA A 202 -12.58 2.47 -8.94
N PRO A 203 -11.48 2.18 -9.70
CA PRO A 203 -11.57 2.07 -11.15
C PRO A 203 -12.48 0.92 -11.59
N ALA A 204 -12.44 -0.24 -10.93
CA ALA A 204 -13.31 -1.36 -11.26
C ALA A 204 -14.79 -1.01 -11.14
N LEU A 205 -15.19 -0.40 -10.01
CA LEU A 205 -16.56 0.04 -9.77
C LEU A 205 -16.98 1.17 -10.73
N ALA A 206 -16.09 2.12 -11.00
CA ALA A 206 -16.35 3.24 -11.90
C ALA A 206 -16.73 2.78 -13.31
N VAL A 207 -16.04 1.77 -13.84
CA VAL A 207 -16.29 1.26 -15.18
C VAL A 207 -17.42 0.22 -15.25
N GLY A 208 -17.98 -0.23 -14.09
CA GLY A 208 -19.08 -1.19 -14.07
C GLY A 208 -18.69 -2.63 -13.75
N CYS A 209 -17.48 -2.88 -13.21
CA CYS A 209 -17.04 -4.20 -12.74
C CYS A 209 -17.49 -4.47 -11.30
N ALA A 210 -17.51 -5.77 -10.92
CA ALA A 210 -17.49 -6.20 -9.52
C ALA A 210 -16.04 -6.41 -9.05
N MET A 211 -15.81 -6.30 -7.74
CA MET A 211 -14.49 -6.46 -7.13
C MET A 211 -14.54 -7.32 -5.87
N LEU A 212 -13.81 -8.44 -5.88
CA LEU A 212 -13.52 -9.21 -4.68
C LEU A 212 -12.10 -8.91 -4.23
N VAL A 213 -11.92 -8.47 -2.99
CA VAL A 213 -10.60 -8.12 -2.43
C VAL A 213 -10.18 -9.11 -1.38
N LYS A 214 -9.01 -9.71 -1.56
CA LYS A 214 -8.29 -10.45 -0.52
C LYS A 214 -7.21 -9.54 0.06
N PRO A 215 -7.47 -8.85 1.19
CA PRO A 215 -6.44 -8.06 1.86
C PRO A 215 -5.39 -8.96 2.51
N ALA A 216 -4.25 -8.38 2.88
CA ALA A 216 -3.27 -9.08 3.70
C ALA A 216 -3.90 -9.49 5.03
N SER A 217 -3.57 -10.70 5.50
CA SER A 217 -4.10 -11.22 6.78
C SER A 217 -3.61 -10.44 8.00
N LEU A 218 -2.53 -9.67 7.86
CA LEU A 218 -1.98 -8.82 8.93
C LEU A 218 -2.78 -7.53 9.10
N THR A 219 -3.40 -7.01 8.02
CA THR A 219 -4.08 -5.70 8.02
C THR A 219 -5.41 -5.75 7.25
N PRO A 220 -6.35 -6.62 7.64
CA PRO A 220 -7.62 -6.74 6.94
C PRO A 220 -8.67 -5.72 7.39
N LEU A 221 -8.53 -5.11 8.59
CA LEU A 221 -9.56 -4.27 9.19
C LEU A 221 -9.79 -2.98 8.40
N SER A 222 -8.74 -2.35 7.87
CA SER A 222 -8.87 -1.19 6.98
C SER A 222 -9.68 -1.52 5.72
N ALA A 223 -9.57 -2.75 5.20
CA ALA A 223 -10.36 -3.19 4.04
C ALA A 223 -11.85 -3.27 4.38
N TYR A 224 -12.20 -3.89 5.50
CA TYR A 224 -13.58 -3.99 5.97
C TYR A 224 -14.18 -2.63 6.28
N ALA A 225 -13.41 -1.74 6.93
CA ALA A 225 -13.87 -0.39 7.23
C ALA A 225 -14.23 0.40 5.96
N GLN A 226 -13.40 0.29 4.92
CA GLN A 226 -13.69 0.91 3.63
C GLN A 226 -14.91 0.29 2.93
N ALA A 227 -15.08 -1.04 3.02
CA ALA A 227 -16.23 -1.72 2.46
C ALA A 227 -17.53 -1.28 3.15
N VAL A 228 -17.56 -1.17 4.49
CA VAL A 228 -18.71 -0.66 5.26
C VAL A 228 -19.11 0.74 4.76
N LEU A 229 -18.15 1.64 4.58
CA LEU A 229 -18.43 2.98 4.06
C LEU A 229 -18.88 2.97 2.58
N ALA A 230 -18.37 2.02 1.77
CA ALA A 230 -18.83 1.85 0.40
C ALA A 230 -20.30 1.37 0.35
N TYR A 231 -20.68 0.44 1.24
CA TYR A 231 -22.07 -0.05 1.35
C TYR A 231 -23.01 1.07 1.81
N GLU A 232 -22.60 1.86 2.79
CA GLU A 232 -23.33 3.04 3.24
C GLU A 232 -23.50 4.08 2.11
N ALA A 233 -22.52 4.20 1.22
CA ALA A 233 -22.59 5.05 0.03
C ALA A 233 -23.55 4.51 -1.05
N GLY A 234 -23.98 3.24 -0.97
CA GLY A 234 -24.89 2.60 -1.92
C GLY A 234 -24.22 1.60 -2.88
N VAL A 235 -22.97 1.22 -2.64
CA VAL A 235 -22.33 0.09 -3.34
C VAL A 235 -22.94 -1.22 -2.81
N PRO A 236 -23.50 -2.11 -3.65
CA PRO A 236 -24.02 -3.39 -3.19
C PRO A 236 -22.94 -4.27 -2.54
N GLU A 237 -23.26 -4.93 -1.43
CA GLU A 237 -22.33 -5.81 -0.73
C GLU A 237 -21.84 -6.97 -1.61
N ASP A 238 -22.70 -7.55 -2.45
CA ASP A 238 -22.32 -8.61 -3.38
C ASP A 238 -21.46 -8.12 -4.56
N LEU A 239 -21.40 -6.80 -4.80
CA LEU A 239 -20.57 -6.19 -5.85
C LEU A 239 -19.13 -5.93 -5.40
N PHE A 240 -18.95 -5.44 -4.17
CA PHE A 240 -17.66 -5.16 -3.56
C PHE A 240 -17.51 -5.99 -2.30
N GLN A 241 -16.67 -7.02 -2.34
CA GLN A 241 -16.58 -8.02 -1.27
C GLN A 241 -15.16 -8.10 -0.72
N ILE A 242 -15.06 -8.19 0.61
CA ILE A 242 -13.79 -8.50 1.28
C ILE A 242 -13.78 -9.98 1.66
N VAL A 243 -12.69 -10.69 1.32
CA VAL A 243 -12.54 -12.12 1.60
C VAL A 243 -11.20 -12.38 2.30
N CYS A 244 -11.24 -13.00 3.47
CA CYS A 244 -10.08 -13.39 4.25
C CYS A 244 -9.98 -14.92 4.36
N GLY A 245 -8.77 -15.46 4.47
CA GLY A 245 -8.52 -16.90 4.58
C GLY A 245 -7.17 -17.29 4.02
N SER A 246 -7.01 -18.58 3.69
CA SER A 246 -5.80 -19.11 3.08
C SER A 246 -5.46 -18.38 1.79
N ALA A 247 -4.29 -17.75 1.75
CA ALA A 247 -3.84 -17.02 0.56
C ALA A 247 -3.67 -17.93 -0.65
N ALA A 248 -3.23 -19.18 -0.42
CA ALA A 248 -3.05 -20.16 -1.48
C ALA A 248 -4.38 -20.58 -2.09
N ASP A 249 -5.39 -20.90 -1.26
CA ASP A 249 -6.70 -21.40 -1.71
C ASP A 249 -7.52 -20.30 -2.39
N ILE A 250 -7.51 -19.08 -1.83
CA ILE A 250 -8.19 -17.93 -2.42
C ILE A 250 -7.57 -17.59 -3.78
N THR A 251 -6.23 -17.53 -3.86
CA THR A 251 -5.52 -17.27 -5.11
C THR A 251 -5.81 -18.33 -6.16
N GLN A 252 -5.80 -19.60 -5.76
CA GLN A 252 -6.12 -20.73 -6.65
C GLN A 252 -7.56 -20.62 -7.16
N THR A 253 -8.51 -20.36 -6.28
CA THR A 253 -9.93 -20.21 -6.63
C THR A 253 -10.14 -19.04 -7.59
N PHE A 254 -9.50 -17.87 -7.35
CA PHE A 254 -9.56 -16.73 -8.27
C PHE A 254 -8.97 -17.08 -9.64
N ALA A 255 -7.82 -17.73 -9.68
CA ALA A 255 -7.15 -18.10 -10.94
C ALA A 255 -7.96 -19.11 -11.76
N GLN A 256 -8.60 -20.07 -11.12
CA GLN A 256 -9.37 -21.14 -11.80
C GLN A 256 -10.81 -20.76 -12.14
N SER A 257 -11.40 -19.78 -11.44
CA SER A 257 -12.81 -19.42 -11.67
C SER A 257 -13.02 -18.85 -13.10
N PRO A 258 -13.94 -19.38 -13.90
CA PRO A 258 -14.26 -18.82 -15.22
C PRO A 258 -14.98 -17.47 -15.11
N ILE A 259 -15.56 -17.15 -13.96
CA ILE A 259 -16.28 -15.89 -13.69
C ILE A 259 -15.30 -14.74 -13.48
N ILE A 260 -14.19 -14.98 -12.76
CA ILE A 260 -13.14 -13.98 -12.56
C ILE A 260 -12.40 -13.76 -13.88
N ARG A 261 -12.48 -12.55 -14.42
CA ARG A 261 -11.86 -12.19 -15.70
C ARG A 261 -10.51 -11.51 -15.52
N LYS A 262 -10.32 -10.82 -14.39
CA LYS A 262 -9.11 -10.07 -14.07
C LYS A 262 -8.65 -10.34 -12.65
N ILE A 263 -7.33 -10.41 -12.45
CA ILE A 263 -6.69 -10.40 -11.13
C ILE A 263 -5.71 -9.24 -11.08
N SER A 264 -5.88 -8.35 -10.09
CA SER A 264 -4.92 -7.30 -9.75
C SER A 264 -4.19 -7.68 -8.47
N PHE A 265 -2.87 -7.75 -8.52
CA PHE A 265 -2.03 -8.14 -7.39
C PHE A 265 -1.00 -7.05 -7.08
N THR A 266 -0.83 -6.74 -5.79
CA THR A 266 0.31 -5.98 -5.28
C THR A 266 0.98 -6.78 -4.17
N GLY A 267 2.30 -6.98 -4.27
CA GLY A 267 3.08 -7.74 -3.29
C GLY A 267 4.47 -8.11 -3.79
N SER A 268 5.06 -9.18 -3.22
CA SER A 268 6.41 -9.62 -3.63
C SER A 268 6.45 -10.15 -5.05
N THR A 269 7.57 -9.94 -5.74
CA THR A 269 7.82 -10.43 -7.11
C THR A 269 7.66 -11.95 -7.20
N GLU A 270 8.15 -12.71 -6.22
CA GLU A 270 8.00 -14.17 -6.17
C GLU A 270 6.52 -14.60 -6.18
N THR A 271 5.69 -13.93 -5.37
CA THR A 271 4.24 -14.21 -5.33
C THR A 271 3.56 -13.80 -6.63
N GLY A 272 3.96 -12.66 -7.21
CA GLY A 272 3.45 -12.21 -8.51
C GLY A 272 3.70 -13.22 -9.62
N VAL A 273 4.89 -13.80 -9.71
CA VAL A 273 5.24 -14.87 -10.66
C VAL A 273 4.34 -16.09 -10.47
N LYS A 274 4.10 -16.52 -9.22
CA LYS A 274 3.20 -17.64 -8.91
C LYS A 274 1.76 -17.37 -9.35
N ILE A 275 1.26 -16.14 -9.16
CA ILE A 275 -0.08 -15.74 -9.60
C ILE A 275 -0.15 -15.69 -11.13
N PHE A 276 0.85 -15.12 -11.78
CA PHE A 276 0.96 -15.07 -13.24
C PHE A 276 0.86 -16.48 -13.84
N THR A 277 1.69 -17.41 -13.36
CA THR A 277 1.72 -18.80 -13.83
C THR A 277 0.37 -19.50 -13.62
N LYS A 278 -0.25 -19.34 -12.44
CA LYS A 278 -1.56 -19.96 -12.15
C LYS A 278 -2.69 -19.37 -13.01
N SER A 279 -2.61 -18.11 -13.38
CA SER A 279 -3.63 -17.40 -14.16
C SER A 279 -3.56 -17.68 -15.65
N ALA A 280 -2.44 -18.20 -16.15
CA ALA A 280 -2.21 -18.47 -17.58
C ALA A 280 -3.24 -19.44 -18.17
N THR A 281 -3.62 -20.48 -17.43
CA THR A 281 -4.61 -21.48 -17.88
C THR A 281 -5.99 -20.90 -18.15
N GLY A 282 -6.36 -19.81 -17.47
CA GLY A 282 -7.64 -19.11 -17.62
C GLY A 282 -7.57 -17.87 -18.51
N ILE A 283 -6.40 -17.55 -19.08
CA ILE A 283 -6.16 -16.33 -19.88
C ILE A 283 -6.72 -15.09 -19.18
N LYS A 284 -6.38 -14.94 -17.88
CA LYS A 284 -6.84 -13.80 -17.07
C LYS A 284 -6.12 -12.52 -17.49
N LYS A 285 -6.83 -11.39 -17.56
CA LYS A 285 -6.16 -10.08 -17.58
C LYS A 285 -5.48 -9.86 -16.22
N LEU A 286 -4.21 -9.46 -16.24
CA LEU A 286 -3.42 -9.28 -15.02
C LEU A 286 -2.91 -7.85 -14.91
N SER A 287 -2.98 -7.28 -13.72
CA SER A 287 -2.17 -6.14 -13.29
C SER A 287 -1.35 -6.57 -12.10
N LEU A 288 -0.03 -6.38 -12.17
CA LEU A 288 0.92 -6.82 -11.16
C LEU A 288 1.77 -5.62 -10.73
N GLU A 289 1.69 -5.25 -9.47
CA GLU A 289 2.54 -4.25 -8.81
C GLU A 289 3.44 -4.99 -7.83
N LEU A 290 4.72 -5.09 -8.17
CA LEU A 290 5.64 -6.00 -7.50
C LEU A 290 6.74 -5.23 -6.76
N GLY A 291 7.78 -5.94 -6.33
CA GLY A 291 8.91 -5.37 -5.62
C GLY A 291 9.67 -4.32 -6.42
N GLY A 292 10.45 -3.52 -5.72
CA GLY A 292 11.30 -2.49 -6.29
C GLY A 292 12.66 -2.41 -5.62
N ASN A 293 13.61 -1.77 -6.27
CA ASN A 293 14.94 -1.49 -5.72
C ASN A 293 15.39 -0.09 -6.17
N ALA A 294 14.59 0.91 -5.81
CA ALA A 294 14.68 2.26 -6.34
C ALA A 294 16.06 2.91 -6.10
N PRO A 295 16.73 3.44 -7.16
CA PRO A 295 17.87 4.31 -7.03
C PRO A 295 17.43 5.73 -6.67
N PHE A 296 18.23 6.42 -5.88
CA PHE A 296 18.10 7.82 -5.53
C PHE A 296 19.44 8.50 -5.82
N ILE A 297 19.52 9.25 -6.90
CA ILE A 297 20.75 9.79 -7.45
C ILE A 297 20.88 11.27 -7.07
N VAL A 298 21.98 11.65 -6.41
CA VAL A 298 22.27 13.03 -6.00
C VAL A 298 23.55 13.47 -6.69
N PHE A 299 23.43 14.41 -7.62
CA PHE A 299 24.58 15.03 -8.29
C PHE A 299 25.16 16.17 -7.47
N ASP A 300 26.44 16.54 -7.73
CA ASP A 300 27.17 17.57 -7.01
C ASP A 300 26.49 18.94 -7.02
N ASP A 301 25.75 19.24 -8.09
CA ASP A 301 25.03 20.51 -8.26
C ASP A 301 23.64 20.52 -7.59
N ALA A 302 23.23 19.41 -6.95
CA ALA A 302 21.92 19.31 -6.29
C ALA A 302 21.79 20.33 -5.14
N ASP A 303 20.53 20.70 -4.85
CA ASP A 303 20.19 21.37 -3.61
C ASP A 303 20.33 20.36 -2.45
N LEU A 304 21.37 20.51 -1.65
CA LEU A 304 21.72 19.56 -0.58
C LEU A 304 20.55 19.34 0.39
N ASP A 305 19.91 20.41 0.84
CA ASP A 305 18.82 20.32 1.83
C ASP A 305 17.61 19.62 1.25
N LYS A 306 17.22 19.95 0.03
CA LYS A 306 16.13 19.27 -0.68
C LYS A 306 16.44 17.79 -0.95
N ALA A 307 17.69 17.47 -1.29
CA ALA A 307 18.10 16.10 -1.53
C ALA A 307 18.05 15.25 -0.25
N VAL A 308 18.50 15.80 0.89
CA VAL A 308 18.43 15.14 2.20
C VAL A 308 16.96 14.93 2.62
N GLU A 309 16.12 15.96 2.56
CA GLU A 309 14.68 15.83 2.90
C GLU A 309 13.96 14.88 1.94
N GLY A 310 14.30 14.92 0.65
CA GLY A 310 13.79 13.97 -0.34
C GLY A 310 14.18 12.52 -0.04
N ALA A 311 15.43 12.29 0.36
CA ALA A 311 15.91 10.96 0.77
C ALA A 311 15.19 10.46 2.04
N LEU A 312 15.02 11.32 3.05
CA LEU A 312 14.26 11.00 4.25
C LEU A 312 12.81 10.62 3.95
N ALA A 313 12.13 11.47 3.17
CA ALA A 313 10.74 11.26 2.78
C ALA A 313 10.53 9.98 1.94
N SER A 314 11.49 9.67 1.04
CA SER A 314 11.44 8.46 0.23
C SER A 314 11.80 7.21 1.04
N LYS A 315 12.89 7.26 1.82
CA LYS A 315 13.46 6.07 2.48
C LYS A 315 12.74 5.68 3.76
N PHE A 316 12.43 6.66 4.62
CA PHE A 316 11.94 6.37 5.97
C PHE A 316 10.41 6.40 6.10
N ARG A 317 9.68 6.76 5.06
CA ARG A 317 8.23 6.64 5.01
C ARG A 317 7.81 5.20 5.33
N ASN A 318 6.83 5.05 6.24
CA ASN A 318 6.34 3.77 6.74
C ASN A 318 7.48 2.85 7.22
N SER A 319 8.50 3.41 7.88
CA SER A 319 9.70 2.70 8.32
C SER A 319 10.42 1.96 7.17
N GLY A 320 10.42 2.53 5.97
CA GLY A 320 11.03 1.94 4.77
C GLY A 320 10.24 0.78 4.16
N GLN A 321 9.04 0.50 4.64
CA GLN A 321 8.19 -0.61 4.18
C GLN A 321 7.30 -0.20 3.00
N THR A 322 7.92 0.30 1.93
CA THR A 322 7.27 0.89 0.76
C THR A 322 7.95 0.40 -0.52
N CYS A 323 7.17 -0.06 -1.50
CA CYS A 323 7.70 -0.57 -2.78
C CYS A 323 8.43 0.48 -3.64
N VAL A 324 8.08 1.77 -3.48
CA VAL A 324 8.75 2.90 -4.15
C VAL A 324 9.82 3.56 -3.28
N CYS A 325 10.12 3.00 -2.10
CA CYS A 325 11.11 3.58 -1.22
C CYS A 325 12.52 3.39 -1.81
N THR A 326 13.36 4.39 -1.62
CA THR A 326 14.76 4.35 -2.01
C THR A 326 15.49 3.21 -1.30
N ASN A 327 16.11 2.31 -2.06
CA ASN A 327 16.94 1.24 -1.53
C ASN A 327 18.42 1.40 -1.88
N ARG A 328 18.75 2.23 -2.89
CA ARG A 328 20.13 2.47 -3.35
C ARG A 328 20.32 3.98 -3.52
N VAL A 329 20.92 4.63 -2.51
CA VAL A 329 21.24 6.07 -2.59
C VAL A 329 22.61 6.24 -3.21
N TYR A 330 22.70 6.89 -4.36
CA TYR A 330 23.93 7.23 -5.05
C TYR A 330 24.23 8.73 -4.87
N ALA A 331 25.34 9.07 -4.25
CA ALA A 331 25.80 10.45 -4.12
C ALA A 331 27.10 10.65 -4.91
N GLN A 332 27.15 11.71 -5.75
CA GLN A 332 28.34 12.04 -6.52
C GLN A 332 29.48 12.45 -5.60
N ALA A 333 30.72 12.18 -6.03
CA ALA A 333 31.89 12.30 -5.20
C ALA A 333 32.05 13.63 -4.48
N GLY A 334 31.74 14.76 -5.13
CA GLY A 334 31.89 16.09 -4.55
C GLY A 334 30.89 16.39 -3.43
N ILE A 335 29.68 15.80 -3.44
CA ILE A 335 28.65 16.00 -2.41
C ILE A 335 28.57 14.82 -1.42
N TYR A 336 29.24 13.71 -1.69
CA TYR A 336 29.09 12.44 -0.97
C TYR A 336 29.21 12.56 0.54
N GLU A 337 30.31 13.13 1.03
CA GLU A 337 30.57 13.24 2.47
C GLU A 337 29.54 14.13 3.18
N VAL A 338 29.30 15.30 2.63
CA VAL A 338 28.41 16.29 3.24
C VAL A 338 26.95 15.81 3.20
N PHE A 339 26.51 15.19 2.11
CA PHE A 339 25.17 14.63 1.97
C PHE A 339 24.96 13.46 2.93
N THR A 340 25.89 12.50 2.96
CA THR A 340 25.78 11.27 3.75
C THR A 340 25.75 11.55 5.24
N ASN A 341 26.64 12.45 5.72
CA ASN A 341 26.66 12.85 7.14
C ASN A 341 25.38 13.58 7.53
N LYS A 342 24.92 14.54 6.72
CA LYS A 342 23.68 15.27 7.00
C LYS A 342 22.45 14.35 6.98
N LEU A 343 22.40 13.39 6.06
CA LEU A 343 21.34 12.39 6.02
C LEU A 343 21.33 11.53 7.29
N ALA A 344 22.51 11.11 7.77
CA ALA A 344 22.63 10.33 9.01
C ALA A 344 22.19 11.12 10.24
N GLU A 345 22.60 12.39 10.37
CA GLU A 345 22.15 13.28 11.44
C GLU A 345 20.62 13.45 11.47
N ARG A 346 20.02 13.67 10.30
CA ARG A 346 18.57 13.84 10.17
C ARG A 346 17.81 12.53 10.43
N ALA A 347 18.34 11.40 9.98
CA ALA A 347 17.75 10.07 10.23
C ALA A 347 17.75 9.72 11.73
N ALA A 348 18.82 10.07 12.44
CA ALA A 348 18.94 9.86 13.89
C ALA A 348 17.91 10.68 14.72
N GLN A 349 17.37 11.76 14.16
CA GLN A 349 16.37 12.61 14.82
C GLN A 349 14.92 12.08 14.65
N LEU A 350 14.69 11.06 13.84
CA LEU A 350 13.37 10.49 13.63
C LEU A 350 12.87 9.82 14.93
N LYS A 351 11.76 10.31 15.48
CA LYS A 351 11.18 9.79 16.72
C LYS A 351 10.49 8.45 16.48
N LEU A 352 11.04 7.39 17.09
CA LEU A 352 10.44 6.05 17.11
C LEU A 352 9.43 5.95 18.26
N GLY A 353 8.36 5.17 18.04
CA GLY A 353 7.38 4.91 19.08
C GLY A 353 6.10 4.25 18.56
N ASN A 354 5.12 4.08 19.47
CA ASN A 354 3.79 3.69 19.08
C ASN A 354 3.17 4.80 18.21
N GLY A 355 2.75 4.47 17.00
CA GLY A 355 2.24 5.42 16.01
C GLY A 355 1.04 6.25 16.47
N LEU A 356 0.33 5.84 17.53
CA LEU A 356 -0.77 6.61 18.14
C LEU A 356 -0.28 7.74 19.06
N GLU A 357 1.00 7.76 19.43
CA GLU A 357 1.59 8.79 20.28
C GLU A 357 1.97 10.03 19.47
N ASP A 358 1.84 11.20 20.09
CA ASP A 358 2.13 12.47 19.43
C ASP A 358 3.62 12.62 19.06
N GLY A 359 3.84 13.11 17.86
CA GLY A 359 5.17 13.40 17.32
C GLY A 359 5.97 12.15 16.90
N VAL A 360 5.42 10.95 17.01
CA VAL A 360 6.04 9.74 16.46
C VAL A 360 6.04 9.81 14.94
N GLN A 361 7.21 9.52 14.34
CA GLN A 361 7.45 9.54 12.90
C GLN A 361 7.72 8.15 12.34
N GLN A 362 8.24 7.24 13.17
CA GLN A 362 8.53 5.86 12.78
C GLN A 362 7.88 4.87 13.74
N GLY A 363 7.07 3.99 13.20
CA GLY A 363 6.47 2.87 13.91
C GLY A 363 7.35 1.61 13.87
N PRO A 364 6.85 0.48 14.42
CA PRO A 364 7.52 -0.82 14.34
C PRO A 364 7.54 -1.35 12.90
N LEU A 365 8.42 -2.30 12.62
CA LEU A 365 8.29 -3.19 11.47
C LEU A 365 7.11 -4.14 11.69
N ILE A 366 6.52 -4.60 10.58
CA ILE A 366 5.26 -5.36 10.62
C ILE A 366 5.37 -6.68 11.41
N ASN A 367 6.53 -7.31 11.40
CA ASN A 367 6.80 -8.56 12.10
C ASN A 367 8.30 -8.85 12.24
N GLU A 368 8.63 -9.91 12.99
CA GLU A 368 9.99 -10.35 13.25
C GLU A 368 10.78 -10.75 11.99
N LYS A 369 10.10 -11.27 10.94
CA LYS A 369 10.77 -11.60 9.67
C LYS A 369 11.32 -10.36 8.98
N ALA A 370 10.60 -9.23 9.07
CA ALA A 370 11.08 -7.97 8.53
C ALA A 370 12.31 -7.47 9.29
N VAL A 371 12.31 -7.59 10.62
CA VAL A 371 13.47 -7.24 11.46
C VAL A 371 14.69 -8.10 11.09
N ALA A 372 14.53 -9.41 11.04
CA ALA A 372 15.61 -10.35 10.71
C ALA A 372 16.22 -10.08 9.33
N LYS A 373 15.41 -9.67 8.34
CA LYS A 373 15.92 -9.29 7.02
C LYS A 373 16.78 -8.03 7.07
N VAL A 374 16.35 -7.01 7.81
CA VAL A 374 17.12 -5.78 7.99
C VAL A 374 18.46 -6.09 8.68
N GLU A 375 18.44 -6.90 9.75
CA GLU A 375 19.64 -7.33 10.46
C GLU A 375 20.62 -8.08 9.54
N ALA A 376 20.11 -9.01 8.73
CA ALA A 376 20.94 -9.77 7.78
C ALA A 376 21.61 -8.86 6.74
N HIS A 377 20.87 -7.88 6.19
CA HIS A 377 21.43 -6.93 5.22
C HIS A 377 22.50 -6.02 5.85
N ILE A 378 22.28 -5.57 7.09
CA ILE A 378 23.29 -4.76 7.81
C ILE A 378 24.55 -5.59 8.08
N ALA A 379 24.39 -6.81 8.59
CA ALA A 379 25.52 -7.71 8.88
C ALA A 379 26.34 -8.02 7.63
N ASP A 380 25.69 -8.31 6.50
CA ASP A 380 26.36 -8.53 5.21
C ASP A 380 27.17 -7.29 4.78
N ALA A 381 26.56 -6.10 4.85
CA ALA A 381 27.21 -4.87 4.44
C ALA A 381 28.43 -4.53 5.32
N LEU A 382 28.30 -4.62 6.64
CA LEU A 382 29.40 -4.37 7.58
C LEU A 382 30.54 -5.36 7.40
N THR A 383 30.24 -6.63 7.21
CA THR A 383 31.25 -7.67 6.96
C THR A 383 32.04 -7.41 5.67
N LYS A 384 31.40 -6.78 4.69
CA LYS A 384 32.00 -6.42 3.40
C LYS A 384 32.62 -5.01 3.37
N GLY A 385 32.73 -4.34 4.53
CA GLY A 385 33.47 -3.08 4.68
C GLY A 385 32.66 -1.80 4.67
N ALA A 386 31.31 -1.86 4.66
CA ALA A 386 30.49 -0.68 4.84
C ALA A 386 30.63 -0.10 6.26
N GLY A 387 30.49 1.22 6.40
CA GLY A 387 30.43 1.91 7.68
C GLY A 387 28.98 2.20 8.10
N CYS A 388 28.66 2.04 9.38
CA CYS A 388 27.36 2.43 9.93
C CYS A 388 27.47 3.81 10.61
N LEU A 389 26.77 4.81 10.10
CA LEU A 389 26.79 6.18 10.63
C LEU A 389 25.75 6.41 11.73
N THR A 390 24.59 5.75 11.64
CA THR A 390 23.54 5.83 12.66
C THR A 390 22.68 4.56 12.63
N GLY A 391 22.05 4.22 13.74
CA GLY A 391 21.16 3.07 13.90
C GLY A 391 21.90 1.74 13.92
N GLY A 392 21.55 0.84 13.01
CA GLY A 392 22.18 -0.47 12.84
C GLY A 392 21.72 -1.55 13.81
N LYS A 393 20.69 -1.29 14.64
CA LYS A 393 20.26 -2.19 15.70
C LYS A 393 18.76 -2.07 16.02
N ARG A 394 18.24 -3.05 16.73
CA ARG A 394 16.91 -2.97 17.33
C ARG A 394 16.84 -1.83 18.33
N SER A 395 15.71 -1.15 18.37
CA SER A 395 15.46 -0.09 19.34
C SER A 395 15.28 -0.66 20.75
N ALA A 396 15.67 0.14 21.77
CA ALA A 396 15.41 -0.17 23.18
C ALA A 396 13.91 -0.25 23.53
N LEU A 397 13.01 0.19 22.66
CA LEU A 397 11.55 0.01 22.80
C LEU A 397 11.14 -1.47 22.76
N GLY A 398 12.01 -2.36 22.28
CA GLY A 398 11.73 -3.79 22.15
C GLY A 398 10.82 -4.14 20.96
N GLY A 399 10.25 -5.35 20.98
CA GLY A 399 9.38 -5.81 19.89
C GLY A 399 10.05 -5.72 18.53
N THR A 400 9.33 -5.22 17.52
CA THR A 400 9.81 -5.08 16.15
C THR A 400 10.26 -3.65 15.80
N PHE A 401 10.54 -2.81 16.80
CA PHE A 401 11.09 -1.47 16.58
C PHE A 401 12.56 -1.55 16.19
N PHE A 402 12.91 -0.90 15.08
CA PHE A 402 14.26 -0.88 14.54
C PHE A 402 14.72 0.56 14.27
N GLU A 403 15.95 0.89 14.65
CA GLU A 403 16.47 2.25 14.51
C GLU A 403 16.69 2.61 13.03
N PRO A 404 16.34 3.86 12.61
CA PRO A 404 16.67 4.38 11.29
C PRO A 404 18.18 4.28 11.06
N THR A 405 18.56 3.59 10.00
CA THR A 405 19.94 3.20 9.76
C THR A 405 20.48 3.81 8.47
N VAL A 406 21.65 4.42 8.52
CA VAL A 406 22.39 4.91 7.35
C VAL A 406 23.75 4.23 7.29
N LEU A 407 24.01 3.56 6.15
CA LEU A 407 25.31 2.94 5.84
C LEU A 407 26.04 3.77 4.78
N ARG A 408 27.37 3.92 4.95
CA ARG A 408 28.26 4.54 3.98
C ARG A 408 29.20 3.50 3.35
N ASP A 409 29.87 3.89 2.29
CA ASP A 409 30.86 3.06 1.58
C ASP A 409 30.30 1.72 1.11
N VAL A 410 29.02 1.75 0.71
CA VAL A 410 28.31 0.55 0.22
C VAL A 410 28.73 0.27 -1.23
N THR A 411 28.92 -1.02 -1.56
CA THR A 411 29.36 -1.47 -2.88
C THR A 411 28.37 -2.42 -3.54
N ALA A 412 28.49 -2.62 -4.85
CA ALA A 412 27.62 -3.48 -5.65
C ALA A 412 27.62 -4.97 -5.23
N HIS A 413 28.61 -5.40 -4.44
CA HIS A 413 28.75 -6.78 -3.97
C HIS A 413 27.98 -7.08 -2.66
N MET A 414 27.38 -6.07 -2.05
CA MET A 414 26.60 -6.19 -0.83
C MET A 414 25.15 -6.55 -1.15
N ALA A 415 24.49 -7.32 -0.27
CA ALA A 415 23.10 -7.75 -0.47
C ALA A 415 22.14 -6.58 -0.68
N VAL A 416 22.33 -5.47 0.04
CA VAL A 416 21.53 -4.22 -0.07
C VAL A 416 21.57 -3.58 -1.46
N ALA A 417 22.57 -3.90 -2.31
CA ALA A 417 22.65 -3.42 -3.68
C ALA A 417 21.71 -4.18 -4.63
N ARG A 418 21.39 -5.43 -4.31
CA ARG A 418 20.65 -6.35 -5.19
C ARG A 418 19.25 -6.68 -4.71
N GLU A 419 19.03 -6.69 -3.40
CA GLU A 419 17.78 -7.10 -2.78
C GLU A 419 17.00 -5.91 -2.20
N GLU A 420 15.69 -5.93 -2.36
CA GLU A 420 14.79 -4.99 -1.68
C GLU A 420 14.82 -5.26 -0.18
N THR A 421 15.26 -4.30 0.64
CA THR A 421 15.33 -4.44 2.11
C THR A 421 13.95 -4.42 2.75
N PHE A 422 13.08 -3.49 2.32
CA PHE A 422 11.75 -3.25 2.87
C PHE A 422 11.76 -2.91 4.37
N GLY A 423 12.68 -2.04 4.77
CA GLY A 423 12.90 -1.61 6.15
C GLY A 423 13.70 -0.30 6.22
N PRO A 424 13.95 0.23 7.45
CA PRO A 424 14.54 1.56 7.67
C PRO A 424 16.08 1.56 7.51
N LEU A 425 16.56 0.98 6.42
CA LEU A 425 17.98 0.86 6.08
C LEU A 425 18.29 1.64 4.80
N CYS A 426 19.14 2.66 4.91
CA CYS A 426 19.54 3.56 3.84
C CYS A 426 21.03 3.36 3.48
N PRO A 427 21.36 2.54 2.48
CA PRO A 427 22.73 2.36 2.00
C PRO A 427 23.09 3.47 1.02
N VAL A 428 24.27 4.09 1.22
CA VAL A 428 24.78 5.17 0.37
C VAL A 428 26.03 4.69 -0.39
N PHE A 429 25.93 4.82 -1.72
CA PHE A 429 26.97 4.48 -2.71
C PHE A 429 27.59 5.77 -3.21
N ARG A 430 28.90 5.73 -3.49
CA ARG A 430 29.61 6.82 -4.14
C ARG A 430 29.71 6.56 -5.65
N PHE A 431 29.59 7.61 -6.47
CA PHE A 431 29.85 7.55 -7.90
C PHE A 431 30.61 8.79 -8.37
N GLU A 432 31.27 8.70 -9.53
CA GLU A 432 32.04 9.80 -10.11
C GLU A 432 31.34 10.41 -11.32
N GLN A 433 30.90 9.59 -12.27
CA GLN A 433 30.40 10.02 -13.58
C GLN A 433 28.92 9.70 -13.80
N GLU A 434 28.26 10.54 -14.62
CA GLU A 434 26.83 10.39 -14.96
C GLU A 434 26.51 9.02 -15.59
N ASP A 435 27.32 8.59 -16.58
CA ASP A 435 27.10 7.31 -17.27
C ASP A 435 27.29 6.12 -16.33
N GLU A 436 28.23 6.21 -15.39
CA GLU A 436 28.47 5.20 -14.36
C GLU A 436 27.22 4.99 -13.49
N VAL A 437 26.64 6.08 -12.98
CA VAL A 437 25.48 5.98 -12.09
C VAL A 437 24.22 5.54 -12.82
N ILE A 438 24.05 5.93 -14.09
CA ILE A 438 22.93 5.44 -14.91
C ILE A 438 23.05 3.92 -15.12
N ALA A 439 24.24 3.43 -15.47
CA ALA A 439 24.50 2.00 -15.63
C ALA A 439 24.25 1.23 -14.32
N ALA A 440 24.77 1.72 -13.19
CA ALA A 440 24.58 1.12 -11.87
C ALA A 440 23.10 1.15 -11.43
N ALA A 441 22.38 2.25 -11.72
CA ALA A 441 20.97 2.37 -11.43
C ALA A 441 20.14 1.33 -12.21
N ASN A 442 20.44 1.10 -13.47
CA ASN A 442 19.72 0.18 -14.36
C ASN A 442 20.13 -1.30 -14.17
N ASP A 443 21.28 -1.58 -13.51
CA ASP A 443 21.75 -2.95 -13.23
C ASP A 443 20.95 -3.61 -12.10
N THR A 444 19.69 -3.88 -12.40
CA THR A 444 18.73 -4.56 -11.51
C THR A 444 17.61 -5.22 -12.32
N GLU A 445 17.02 -6.27 -11.76
CA GLU A 445 15.81 -6.90 -12.33
C GLU A 445 14.54 -6.05 -12.13
N PHE A 446 14.60 -5.04 -11.25
CA PHE A 446 13.47 -4.17 -10.90
C PHE A 446 13.42 -2.91 -11.78
N GLY A 447 12.24 -2.28 -11.83
CA GLY A 447 12.03 -1.05 -12.59
C GLY A 447 10.76 -0.31 -12.15
N LEU A 448 10.54 -0.14 -10.82
CA LEU A 448 9.32 0.51 -10.33
C LEU A 448 9.50 2.03 -10.23
N ALA A 449 10.39 2.51 -9.39
CA ALA A 449 10.63 3.92 -9.11
C ALA A 449 12.11 4.26 -9.13
N ALA A 450 12.44 5.50 -9.52
CA ALA A 450 13.76 6.11 -9.45
C ALA A 450 13.65 7.59 -9.07
N TYR A 451 14.71 8.15 -8.50
CA TYR A 451 14.75 9.55 -8.07
C TYR A 451 16.07 10.21 -8.50
N VAL A 452 16.01 11.46 -8.93
CA VAL A 452 17.18 12.23 -9.40
C VAL A 452 17.14 13.63 -8.81
N PHE A 453 18.26 14.07 -8.26
CA PHE A 453 18.46 15.41 -7.73
C PHE A 453 19.62 16.11 -8.43
N THR A 454 19.34 17.18 -9.17
CA THR A 454 20.28 18.05 -9.90
C THR A 454 19.61 19.37 -10.24
N ARG A 455 20.37 20.46 -10.34
CA ARG A 455 19.88 21.76 -10.83
C ARG A 455 19.97 21.88 -12.36
N ASP A 456 20.76 21.06 -13.01
CA ASP A 456 20.92 21.08 -14.47
C ASP A 456 19.67 20.51 -15.17
N ALA A 457 18.92 21.37 -15.85
CA ALA A 457 17.68 21.00 -16.54
C ALA A 457 17.92 19.99 -17.69
N ALA A 458 19.06 20.06 -18.39
CA ALA A 458 19.40 19.13 -19.45
C ALA A 458 19.68 17.73 -18.85
N ARG A 459 20.38 17.66 -17.72
CA ARG A 459 20.62 16.42 -16.99
C ARG A 459 19.33 15.82 -16.45
N GLN A 460 18.42 16.64 -15.90
CA GLN A 460 17.11 16.17 -15.43
C GLN A 460 16.39 15.37 -16.50
N TRP A 461 16.37 15.87 -17.72
CA TRP A 461 15.74 15.24 -18.87
C TRP A 461 16.52 13.99 -19.30
N ARG A 462 17.79 14.12 -19.59
CA ARG A 462 18.66 13.06 -20.11
C ARG A 462 18.73 11.86 -19.18
N VAL A 463 18.93 12.08 -17.87
CA VAL A 463 18.95 11.00 -16.85
C VAL A 463 17.56 10.42 -16.67
N GLY A 464 16.52 11.27 -16.63
CA GLY A 464 15.14 10.83 -16.49
C GLY A 464 14.69 9.86 -17.59
N GLU A 465 15.10 10.10 -18.85
CA GLU A 465 14.82 9.22 -19.98
C GLU A 465 15.69 7.95 -19.99
N ALA A 466 16.94 8.05 -19.52
CA ALA A 466 17.88 6.92 -19.54
C ALA A 466 17.59 5.88 -18.46
N LEU A 467 16.86 6.24 -17.40
CA LEU A 467 16.51 5.34 -16.30
C LEU A 467 15.38 4.39 -16.69
N GLU A 468 15.62 3.08 -16.58
CA GLU A 468 14.68 2.00 -16.97
C GLU A 468 13.64 1.71 -15.88
N TYR A 469 12.84 2.73 -15.53
CA TYR A 469 11.83 2.69 -14.46
C TYR A 469 10.47 3.18 -14.96
N GLY A 470 9.41 2.64 -14.38
CA GLY A 470 8.05 3.08 -14.72
C GLY A 470 7.72 4.49 -14.22
N MET A 471 8.44 4.95 -13.17
CA MET A 471 8.24 6.26 -12.54
C MET A 471 9.59 6.88 -12.17
N VAL A 472 9.80 8.15 -12.53
CA VAL A 472 11.01 8.90 -12.17
C VAL A 472 10.62 10.21 -11.49
N GLY A 473 11.08 10.40 -10.24
CA GLY A 473 10.94 11.65 -9.50
C GLY A 473 12.16 12.54 -9.72
N VAL A 474 11.96 13.77 -10.18
CA VAL A 474 13.03 14.75 -10.36
C VAL A 474 12.91 15.83 -9.29
N ASN A 475 13.95 15.99 -8.48
CA ASN A 475 14.01 16.91 -7.34
C ASN A 475 12.85 16.74 -6.33
N THR A 476 12.35 15.53 -6.19
CA THR A 476 11.33 15.12 -5.23
C THR A 476 11.57 13.69 -4.74
N GLY A 477 11.29 13.42 -3.47
CA GLY A 477 11.31 12.06 -2.88
C GLY A 477 9.92 11.39 -2.86
N LEU A 478 8.87 12.05 -3.35
CA LEU A 478 7.50 11.56 -3.38
C LEU A 478 6.92 11.67 -4.79
N ILE A 479 6.46 10.53 -5.35
CA ILE A 479 5.97 10.44 -6.73
C ILE A 479 4.57 9.86 -6.85
N SER A 480 4.00 9.38 -5.75
CA SER A 480 2.70 8.71 -5.77
C SER A 480 1.56 9.72 -5.66
N ASN A 481 0.68 9.76 -6.66
CA ASN A 481 -0.58 10.52 -6.65
C ASN A 481 -1.62 9.79 -7.53
N GLU A 482 -2.88 10.21 -7.44
CA GLU A 482 -4.00 9.58 -8.15
C GLU A 482 -4.08 9.92 -9.64
N VAL A 483 -3.50 11.07 -10.05
CA VAL A 483 -3.62 11.59 -11.42
C VAL A 483 -2.54 11.05 -12.37
N ALA A 484 -1.46 10.49 -11.82
CA ALA A 484 -0.35 9.92 -12.59
C ALA A 484 -0.41 8.38 -12.64
N PRO A 485 0.07 7.76 -13.74
CA PRO A 485 0.10 6.31 -13.84
C PRO A 485 1.17 5.72 -12.92
N PHE A 486 0.75 4.94 -11.95
CA PHE A 486 1.63 4.21 -11.06
C PHE A 486 1.87 2.80 -11.60
N GLY A 487 3.13 2.36 -11.67
CA GLY A 487 3.48 0.99 -12.05
C GLY A 487 4.91 0.86 -12.55
N GLY A 488 5.39 -0.37 -12.56
CA GLY A 488 6.75 -0.73 -12.91
C GLY A 488 6.90 -1.31 -14.31
N VAL A 489 8.17 -1.47 -14.70
CA VAL A 489 8.64 -2.25 -15.85
C VAL A 489 9.52 -3.39 -15.36
N LYS A 490 10.07 -4.21 -16.24
CA LYS A 490 10.89 -5.38 -15.89
C LYS A 490 10.14 -6.28 -14.88
N ARG A 491 10.81 -6.78 -13.86
CA ARG A 491 10.20 -7.65 -12.83
C ARG A 491 9.44 -6.89 -11.72
N SER A 492 9.28 -5.58 -11.86
CA SER A 492 8.42 -4.79 -10.97
C SER A 492 6.95 -4.79 -11.36
N GLY A 493 6.58 -5.33 -12.53
CA GLY A 493 5.17 -5.60 -12.79
C GLY A 493 4.66 -5.35 -14.20
N LEU A 494 3.33 -5.38 -14.32
CA LEU A 494 2.54 -5.23 -15.53
C LEU A 494 1.33 -4.34 -15.27
N GLY A 495 0.96 -3.49 -16.23
CA GLY A 495 -0.18 -2.59 -16.11
C GLY A 495 0.14 -1.31 -15.35
N ARG A 496 -0.88 -0.48 -15.17
CA ARG A 496 -0.78 0.79 -14.43
C ARG A 496 -2.00 0.99 -13.53
N GLU A 497 -1.77 1.63 -12.39
CA GLU A 497 -2.83 2.02 -11.44
C GLU A 497 -2.89 3.55 -11.34
N GLY A 498 -4.06 4.10 -11.01
CA GLY A 498 -4.28 5.54 -11.04
C GLY A 498 -4.36 6.10 -12.45
N SER A 499 -4.51 7.43 -12.57
CA SER A 499 -4.71 8.10 -13.85
C SER A 499 -5.88 7.51 -14.68
N LYS A 500 -6.11 8.02 -15.86
CA LYS A 500 -7.03 7.41 -16.85
C LYS A 500 -6.62 5.97 -17.23
N TYR A 501 -5.32 5.69 -17.24
CA TYR A 501 -4.77 4.37 -17.58
C TYR A 501 -5.21 3.26 -16.62
N GLY A 502 -5.44 3.57 -15.35
CA GLY A 502 -5.94 2.60 -14.37
C GLY A 502 -7.35 2.11 -14.66
N ALA A 503 -8.20 2.92 -15.29
CA ALA A 503 -9.54 2.51 -15.73
C ALA A 503 -9.48 1.53 -16.91
N ASP A 504 -8.57 1.73 -17.86
CA ASP A 504 -8.40 0.87 -19.04
C ASP A 504 -8.02 -0.57 -18.66
N GLU A 505 -7.41 -0.76 -17.50
CA GLU A 505 -7.10 -2.08 -16.95
C GLU A 505 -8.35 -2.93 -16.64
N TYR A 506 -9.52 -2.32 -16.48
CA TYR A 506 -10.80 -2.98 -16.16
C TYR A 506 -11.80 -2.95 -17.31
N LEU A 507 -11.33 -2.56 -18.52
CA LEU A 507 -12.12 -2.42 -19.72
C LEU A 507 -11.67 -3.39 -20.81
N GLU A 508 -12.62 -3.75 -21.68
CA GLU A 508 -12.39 -4.46 -22.94
C GLU A 508 -12.89 -3.61 -24.10
N LEU A 509 -12.13 -3.62 -25.20
CA LEU A 509 -12.52 -2.98 -26.44
C LEU A 509 -13.41 -3.92 -27.26
N LYS A 510 -14.57 -3.42 -27.72
CA LYS A 510 -15.42 -4.13 -28.66
C LYS A 510 -15.57 -3.32 -29.92
N TYR A 511 -15.18 -3.91 -31.03
CA TYR A 511 -15.39 -3.36 -32.36
C TYR A 511 -16.79 -3.73 -32.89
N LEU A 512 -17.50 -2.74 -33.39
CA LEU A 512 -18.79 -2.87 -34.07
C LEU A 512 -18.63 -2.37 -35.50
N CYS A 513 -18.94 -3.23 -36.48
CA CYS A 513 -19.00 -2.89 -37.88
C CYS A 513 -20.47 -2.87 -38.33
N LEU A 514 -20.96 -1.71 -38.68
CA LEU A 514 -22.35 -1.52 -39.15
C LEU A 514 -22.31 -1.40 -40.68
N ASP A 515 -22.94 -2.32 -41.38
CA ASP A 515 -23.22 -2.17 -42.78
C ASP A 515 -24.55 -1.44 -42.96
N LEU A 516 -24.54 -0.37 -43.71
CA LEU A 516 -25.68 0.51 -43.91
C LEU A 516 -26.43 0.24 -45.21
N GLY A 517 -26.06 -0.83 -45.95
CA GLY A 517 -26.69 -1.26 -47.20
C GLY A 517 -26.06 -0.69 -48.46
#